data_1dbe42c897e14df7cdd4338214e29fa7
#
_entry.id   1dbe42c897e14df7cdd4338214e29fa7
#
_cell.length_a   1.000
_cell.length_b   1.000
_cell.length_c   1.000
_cell.angle_alpha   90.00
_cell.angle_beta   90.00
_cell.angle_gamma   90.00
#
_symmetry.space_group_name_H-M   'P 1'
#
loop_
_entity.id
_entity.type
_entity.pdbx_description
1 polymer ?
#
loop_
_entity_poly.entity_id
_entity_poly.type
_entity_poly.pdbx_seq_one_letter_code
_entity_poly.pdbx_strand_id
1 'polypeptide(L)'
;MRKFLSLLLVLAMLAGICSGCTKKIDNSGYVPTGDALLMEGQDPEDLMPEEEDAQELTLAYYPDRKLNPLFGSDYINRILMSLMYQPLFAVDNNKNVTPILCGGYQVSANSRTWTFYVDENAKYSDGTKVTAEDVLATYQKAKENDYYKNRFYHIWEMNLTEDGKGVIFGLDTPYENLPLLLDVPIVKATEVEAVIPLGSGPYIFQDSPSGAVLKRVEDWWCGNLKIPATDKEISLVAVSSAADVRDQFQFGDVSVVCANPMSDSFAEYRCDYELWEIESGYMMYIGCNILYSPHFDDGTLRTFLTYGIDRERYAQDFYKGMAEPVTLPAFPTSPYYNKALADQFAYDSLKFISRLGSYRIPTNDKGVQDNLVILVNSNDSARVRIARQLAKDLTAMGLPAATLEASNFKDVYYAQTWDIYLGMTRLSANFDLTEFFRPYGEMGKGGLSHEVLYNMTKNALENSGNYYNLYQKLAEDGRIIPVMYGYYTVYAQRGLMPDLAPARDNVFYYSLGKTMSGIQIDTVYD
;
A
#
# COMPACT_ATOMS: atom_id res chain seq x y z
N MET A 1 -35.13 -15.46 -39.75
CA MET A 1 -34.76 -14.08 -39.35
C MET A 1 -34.77 -13.81 -37.84
N ARG A 2 -35.67 -14.40 -37.02
CA ARG A 2 -35.68 -14.15 -35.56
C ARG A 2 -34.49 -14.78 -34.78
N LYS A 3 -33.85 -15.82 -35.25
CA LYS A 3 -32.69 -16.47 -34.59
C LYS A 3 -31.35 -15.81 -34.89
N PHE A 4 -31.26 -14.98 -35.94
CA PHE A 4 -30.05 -14.20 -36.26
C PHE A 4 -29.98 -12.88 -35.50
N LEU A 5 -31.12 -12.31 -35.13
CA LEU A 5 -31.17 -11.06 -34.35
C LEU A 5 -30.78 -11.27 -32.87
N SER A 6 -31.12 -12.47 -32.32
CA SER A 6 -30.74 -12.81 -30.93
C SER A 6 -29.22 -13.09 -30.76
N LEU A 7 -28.57 -13.60 -31.81
CA LEU A 7 -27.13 -13.86 -31.79
C LEU A 7 -26.32 -12.55 -31.88
N LEU A 8 -26.80 -11.57 -32.63
CA LEU A 8 -26.17 -10.24 -32.73
C LEU A 8 -26.31 -9.43 -31.44
N LEU A 9 -27.40 -9.59 -30.69
CA LEU A 9 -27.60 -8.93 -29.39
C LEU A 9 -26.69 -9.54 -28.29
N VAL A 10 -26.48 -10.86 -28.34
CA VAL A 10 -25.58 -11.53 -27.40
C VAL A 10 -24.10 -11.19 -27.68
N LEU A 11 -23.70 -11.04 -28.95
CA LEU A 11 -22.35 -10.58 -29.30
C LEU A 11 -22.13 -9.11 -28.94
N ALA A 12 -23.14 -8.26 -29.00
CA ALA A 12 -23.05 -6.85 -28.58
C ALA A 12 -22.95 -6.70 -27.04
N MET A 13 -23.54 -7.64 -26.28
CA MET A 13 -23.42 -7.66 -24.81
C MET A 13 -22.07 -8.26 -24.33
N LEU A 14 -21.44 -9.14 -25.11
CA LEU A 14 -20.12 -9.70 -24.78
C LEU A 14 -18.94 -8.75 -25.11
N ALA A 15 -19.14 -7.77 -25.99
CA ALA A 15 -18.15 -6.74 -26.28
C ALA A 15 -18.12 -5.59 -25.26
N GLY A 16 -19.08 -5.54 -24.31
CA GLY A 16 -19.19 -4.51 -23.28
C GLY A 16 -18.53 -4.83 -21.93
N ILE A 17 -17.93 -6.01 -21.78
CA ILE A 17 -17.44 -6.49 -20.45
C ILE A 17 -15.92 -6.38 -20.29
N CYS A 18 -15.19 -5.86 -21.29
CA CYS A 18 -13.75 -5.64 -21.21
C CYS A 18 -13.39 -4.15 -21.24
N SER A 19 -14.04 -3.34 -20.42
CA SER A 19 -13.57 -1.98 -20.12
C SER A 19 -13.49 -1.86 -18.62
N GLY A 20 -12.32 -2.17 -18.06
CA GLY A 20 -11.96 -1.79 -16.73
C GLY A 20 -12.06 -0.26 -16.60
N CYS A 21 -12.97 0.21 -15.75
CA CYS A 21 -13.19 1.63 -15.49
C CYS A 21 -11.98 2.24 -14.78
N THR A 22 -11.04 2.78 -15.53
CA THR A 22 -10.34 3.98 -15.08
C THR A 22 -11.33 5.13 -15.25
N LYS A 23 -11.85 5.68 -14.16
CA LYS A 23 -12.59 6.95 -14.19
C LYS A 23 -11.61 8.04 -14.59
N LYS A 24 -11.48 8.31 -15.89
CA LYS A 24 -11.00 9.60 -16.35
C LYS A 24 -12.10 10.60 -16.05
N ILE A 25 -11.86 11.50 -15.13
CA ILE A 25 -12.67 12.72 -15.00
C ILE A 25 -12.27 13.59 -16.18
N ASP A 26 -13.08 13.57 -17.22
CA ASP A 26 -12.92 14.42 -18.39
C ASP A 26 -13.56 15.79 -18.05
N ASN A 27 -12.70 16.76 -17.74
CA ASN A 27 -13.08 18.16 -17.60
C ASN A 27 -12.89 18.94 -18.91
N SER A 28 -12.98 18.32 -20.07
CA SER A 28 -12.91 18.99 -21.37
C SER A 28 -14.23 19.69 -21.71
N GLY A 29 -14.61 20.68 -20.92
CA GLY A 29 -15.75 21.58 -21.14
C GLY A 29 -15.36 22.91 -21.76
N TYR A 30 -14.31 23.00 -22.59
CA TYR A 30 -14.02 24.20 -23.35
C TYR A 30 -13.75 23.85 -24.83
N VAL A 31 -14.73 24.07 -25.66
CA VAL A 31 -14.58 24.10 -27.12
C VAL A 31 -14.35 25.56 -27.50
N PRO A 32 -13.18 25.95 -28.01
CA PRO A 32 -13.01 27.27 -28.60
C PRO A 32 -13.71 27.29 -29.96
N THR A 33 -14.86 27.95 -30.04
CA THR A 33 -15.39 28.40 -31.32
C THR A 33 -14.65 29.66 -31.71
N GLY A 34 -13.68 29.53 -32.58
CA GLY A 34 -13.01 30.68 -33.20
C GLY A 34 -12.66 30.34 -34.64
N ASP A 35 -13.44 30.87 -35.58
CA ASP A 35 -13.07 30.92 -36.99
C ASP A 35 -11.74 31.67 -37.12
N ALA A 36 -10.65 30.95 -37.29
CA ALA A 36 -9.38 31.57 -37.71
C ALA A 36 -9.46 31.88 -39.18
N LEU A 37 -9.68 33.15 -39.49
CA LEU A 37 -9.42 33.70 -40.84
C LEU A 37 -7.94 33.52 -41.17
N LEU A 38 -7.63 32.59 -42.09
CA LEU A 38 -6.31 32.46 -42.69
C LEU A 38 -5.98 33.77 -43.43
N MET A 39 -4.99 34.49 -42.96
CA MET A 39 -4.37 35.58 -43.73
C MET A 39 -3.47 34.97 -44.80
N GLU A 40 -3.74 35.27 -46.06
CA GLU A 40 -2.88 34.90 -47.19
C GLU A 40 -1.48 35.48 -46.98
N GLY A 41 -0.48 34.61 -46.89
CA GLY A 41 0.94 35.00 -46.93
C GLY A 41 1.84 34.43 -45.83
N GLN A 42 1.39 33.47 -45.03
CA GLN A 42 2.28 32.78 -44.09
C GLN A 42 2.70 31.44 -44.64
N ASP A 43 4.03 31.20 -44.61
CA ASP A 43 4.63 29.94 -45.02
C ASP A 43 4.16 28.81 -44.10
N PRO A 44 3.77 27.61 -44.60
CA PRO A 44 3.35 26.48 -43.77
C PRO A 44 4.43 26.00 -42.78
N GLU A 45 5.70 26.35 -42.98
CA GLU A 45 6.76 26.07 -42.01
C GLU A 45 6.76 26.97 -40.77
N ASP A 46 6.09 28.15 -40.83
CA ASP A 46 5.92 29.04 -39.65
C ASP A 46 4.75 28.59 -38.70
N LEU A 47 4.01 27.55 -39.07
CA LEU A 47 2.91 26.96 -38.32
C LEU A 47 3.25 25.64 -37.63
N MET A 48 4.51 25.23 -37.68
CA MET A 48 4.95 24.16 -36.78
C MET A 48 4.86 24.73 -35.35
N PRO A 49 4.12 24.08 -34.43
CA PRO A 49 4.23 24.46 -33.03
C PRO A 49 5.71 24.44 -32.68
N GLU A 50 6.23 25.54 -32.12
CA GLU A 50 7.52 25.48 -31.44
C GLU A 50 7.52 24.18 -30.66
N GLU A 51 8.55 23.32 -30.81
CA GLU A 51 8.74 22.16 -29.98
C GLU A 51 8.58 22.68 -28.55
N GLU A 52 7.46 22.36 -27.90
CA GLU A 52 7.28 22.67 -26.47
C GLU A 52 8.53 22.11 -25.80
N ASP A 53 9.34 22.97 -25.20
CA ASP A 53 10.54 22.60 -24.47
C ASP A 53 10.17 21.40 -23.60
N ALA A 54 10.74 20.24 -23.90
CA ALA A 54 10.43 18.99 -23.20
C ALA A 54 10.57 19.27 -21.71
N GLN A 55 9.47 19.24 -20.97
CA GLN A 55 9.48 19.53 -19.53
C GLN A 55 10.47 18.57 -18.87
N GLU A 56 11.52 19.14 -18.27
CA GLU A 56 12.53 18.35 -17.56
C GLU A 56 11.93 17.74 -16.29
N LEU A 57 12.27 16.49 -16.01
CA LEU A 57 11.87 15.85 -14.75
C LEU A 57 12.61 16.49 -13.57
N THR A 58 11.87 17.09 -12.65
CA THR A 58 12.39 17.65 -11.40
C THR A 58 11.72 16.99 -10.21
N LEU A 59 12.47 16.67 -9.14
CA LEU A 59 11.97 15.98 -7.97
C LEU A 59 12.27 16.77 -6.69
N ALA A 60 11.38 16.70 -5.72
CA ALA A 60 11.61 17.26 -4.39
C ALA A 60 12.43 16.30 -3.52
N TYR A 61 13.21 16.85 -2.57
CA TYR A 61 13.85 16.05 -1.53
C TYR A 61 14.00 16.83 -0.20
N TYR A 62 14.01 16.09 0.89
CA TYR A 62 14.33 16.61 2.23
C TYR A 62 15.82 16.44 2.51
N PRO A 63 16.62 17.53 2.51
CA PRO A 63 18.07 17.43 2.68
C PRO A 63 18.50 17.04 4.10
N ASP A 64 17.64 17.24 5.09
CA ASP A 64 17.86 16.90 6.49
C ASP A 64 17.58 15.43 6.84
N ARG A 65 17.13 14.63 5.85
CA ARG A 65 16.77 13.22 6.02
C ARG A 65 17.69 12.31 5.23
N LYS A 66 17.90 11.10 5.77
CA LYS A 66 18.71 10.09 5.08
C LYS A 66 18.08 9.68 3.75
N LEU A 67 18.91 9.54 2.72
CA LEU A 67 18.58 8.86 1.48
C LEU A 67 18.96 7.38 1.55
N ASN A 68 18.62 6.75 2.66
CA ASN A 68 18.85 5.34 2.93
C ASN A 68 17.49 4.65 3.12
N PRO A 69 17.12 3.67 2.25
CA PRO A 69 15.81 3.05 2.28
C PRO A 69 15.51 2.33 3.60
N LEU A 70 16.54 1.96 4.37
CA LEU A 70 16.38 1.25 5.64
C LEU A 70 16.03 2.17 6.83
N PHE A 71 16.08 3.50 6.66
CA PHE A 71 15.80 4.49 7.71
C PHE A 71 14.67 5.44 7.37
N GLY A 72 14.38 5.66 6.09
CA GLY A 72 13.39 6.62 5.65
C GLY A 72 11.97 6.03 5.61
N SER A 73 11.01 6.77 6.14
CA SER A 73 9.57 6.47 5.97
C SER A 73 8.82 7.57 5.23
N ASP A 74 9.48 8.68 4.89
CA ASP A 74 8.85 9.75 4.13
C ASP A 74 8.74 9.41 2.63
N TYR A 75 7.65 9.88 2.02
CA TYR A 75 7.32 9.52 0.64
C TYR A 75 8.13 10.31 -0.39
N ILE A 76 8.62 11.50 -0.03
CA ILE A 76 9.33 12.38 -0.95
C ILE A 76 10.71 11.79 -1.25
N ASN A 77 11.50 11.49 -0.22
CA ASN A 77 12.82 10.88 -0.44
C ASN A 77 12.72 9.46 -1.02
N ARG A 78 11.59 8.74 -0.79
CA ARG A 78 11.36 7.42 -1.40
C ARG A 78 11.25 7.47 -2.91
N ILE A 79 10.70 8.56 -3.48
CA ILE A 79 10.68 8.74 -4.94
C ILE A 79 12.10 8.66 -5.49
N LEU A 80 13.03 9.38 -4.86
CA LEU A 80 14.45 9.37 -5.26
C LEU A 80 15.07 7.99 -5.05
N MET A 81 14.81 7.40 -3.86
CA MET A 81 15.37 6.10 -3.51
C MET A 81 14.91 4.97 -4.45
N SER A 82 13.72 5.08 -5.05
CA SER A 82 13.24 4.12 -6.06
C SER A 82 14.06 4.15 -7.36
N LEU A 83 14.78 5.26 -7.61
CA LEU A 83 15.71 5.41 -8.75
C LEU A 83 17.15 5.02 -8.37
N MET A 84 17.49 5.03 -7.09
CA MET A 84 18.85 4.80 -6.60
C MET A 84 19.11 3.35 -6.20
N TYR A 85 18.09 2.64 -5.71
CA TYR A 85 18.23 1.31 -5.12
C TYR A 85 17.27 0.32 -5.77
N GLN A 86 17.70 -0.94 -5.86
CA GLN A 86 16.89 -2.02 -6.42
C GLN A 86 16.65 -3.12 -5.37
N PRO A 87 15.44 -3.72 -5.35
CA PRO A 87 15.13 -4.88 -4.51
C PRO A 87 15.51 -6.21 -5.21
N LEU A 88 15.41 -7.32 -4.48
CA LEU A 88 15.44 -8.64 -5.14
C LEU A 88 14.28 -8.79 -6.11
N PHE A 89 13.09 -8.37 -5.71
CA PHE A 89 11.88 -8.41 -6.53
C PHE A 89 11.13 -7.09 -6.45
N ALA A 90 10.59 -6.63 -7.56
CA ALA A 90 9.61 -5.56 -7.61
C ALA A 90 8.20 -6.15 -7.63
N VAL A 91 7.25 -5.45 -6.97
CA VAL A 91 5.85 -5.87 -6.86
C VAL A 91 4.97 -4.77 -7.42
N ASP A 92 4.10 -5.12 -8.37
CA ASP A 92 3.13 -4.19 -8.95
C ASP A 92 1.83 -4.08 -8.10
N ASN A 93 0.91 -3.22 -8.52
CA ASN A 93 -0.36 -3.03 -7.82
C ASN A 93 -1.28 -4.26 -7.87
N ASN A 94 -1.10 -5.15 -8.84
CA ASN A 94 -1.85 -6.40 -8.97
C ASN A 94 -1.19 -7.56 -8.22
N LYS A 95 -0.11 -7.30 -7.46
CA LYS A 95 0.69 -8.29 -6.74
C LYS A 95 1.47 -9.24 -7.67
N ASN A 96 1.69 -8.86 -8.91
CA ASN A 96 2.65 -9.56 -9.76
C ASN A 96 4.07 -9.24 -9.30
N VAL A 97 4.93 -10.25 -9.35
CA VAL A 97 6.32 -10.18 -8.89
C VAL A 97 7.25 -10.21 -10.09
N THR A 98 8.16 -9.24 -10.17
CA THR A 98 9.19 -9.16 -11.21
C THR A 98 10.57 -9.27 -10.55
N PRO A 99 11.42 -10.23 -10.94
CA PRO A 99 12.78 -10.32 -10.42
C PRO A 99 13.63 -9.17 -10.93
N ILE A 100 14.37 -8.53 -10.01
CA ILE A 100 15.28 -7.42 -10.32
C ILE A 100 16.71 -7.87 -10.03
N LEU A 101 17.13 -7.90 -8.76
CA LEU A 101 18.46 -8.38 -8.38
C LEU A 101 18.53 -9.90 -8.24
N CYS A 102 17.38 -10.59 -8.22
CA CYS A 102 17.33 -12.04 -8.13
C CYS A 102 17.67 -12.68 -9.47
N GLY A 103 18.74 -13.48 -9.52
CA GLY A 103 19.14 -14.28 -10.68
C GLY A 103 18.52 -15.67 -10.72
N GLY A 104 18.03 -16.17 -9.58
CA GLY A 104 17.36 -17.47 -9.44
C GLY A 104 17.07 -17.80 -7.99
N TYR A 105 16.22 -18.80 -7.74
CA TYR A 105 15.94 -19.27 -6.39
C TYR A 105 15.54 -20.75 -6.36
N GLN A 106 15.70 -21.36 -5.21
CA GLN A 106 15.30 -22.74 -4.90
C GLN A 106 14.32 -22.74 -3.73
N VAL A 107 13.38 -23.70 -3.75
CA VAL A 107 12.36 -23.85 -2.70
C VAL A 107 12.32 -25.31 -2.27
N SER A 108 12.36 -25.57 -0.96
CA SER A 108 12.13 -26.92 -0.42
C SER A 108 10.69 -27.38 -0.69
N ALA A 109 10.48 -28.70 -0.75
CA ALA A 109 9.17 -29.30 -1.02
C ALA A 109 8.06 -28.86 -0.05
N ASN A 110 8.41 -28.50 1.19
CA ASN A 110 7.48 -28.00 2.19
C ASN A 110 7.35 -26.48 2.22
N SER A 111 7.96 -25.76 1.26
CA SER A 111 7.97 -24.29 1.13
C SER A 111 8.46 -23.54 2.39
N ARG A 112 9.22 -24.21 3.27
CA ARG A 112 9.77 -23.61 4.50
C ARG A 112 11.19 -23.11 4.37
N THR A 113 11.90 -23.55 3.34
CA THR A 113 13.27 -23.10 3.07
C THR A 113 13.33 -22.56 1.65
N TRP A 114 13.76 -21.32 1.54
CA TRP A 114 13.96 -20.64 0.26
C TRP A 114 15.40 -20.18 0.17
N THR A 115 16.04 -20.42 -0.98
CA THR A 115 17.40 -19.95 -1.25
C THR A 115 17.37 -19.05 -2.46
N PHE A 116 17.78 -17.79 -2.31
CA PHE A 116 17.83 -16.81 -3.39
C PHE A 116 19.27 -16.51 -3.77
N TYR A 117 19.53 -16.46 -5.07
CA TYR A 117 20.83 -16.11 -5.65
C TYR A 117 20.74 -14.74 -6.32
N VAL A 118 21.76 -13.92 -6.11
CA VAL A 118 21.86 -12.60 -6.76
C VAL A 118 22.27 -12.79 -8.23
N ASP A 119 21.73 -11.96 -9.14
CA ASP A 119 22.14 -11.94 -10.55
C ASP A 119 23.64 -11.65 -10.63
N GLU A 120 24.40 -12.50 -11.28
CA GLU A 120 25.87 -12.40 -11.36
C GLU A 120 26.37 -11.16 -12.09
N ASN A 121 25.49 -10.50 -12.87
CA ASN A 121 25.76 -9.24 -13.56
C ASN A 121 25.40 -8.01 -12.73
N ALA A 122 24.67 -8.20 -11.59
CA ALA A 122 24.23 -7.09 -10.75
C ALA A 122 25.43 -6.34 -10.15
N LYS A 123 25.43 -5.01 -10.33
CA LYS A 123 26.51 -4.14 -9.86
C LYS A 123 25.95 -2.88 -9.21
N TYR A 124 26.70 -2.40 -8.26
CA TYR A 124 26.55 -1.05 -7.72
C TYR A 124 27.05 0.01 -8.74
N SER A 125 26.71 1.25 -8.47
CA SER A 125 27.11 2.39 -9.32
C SER A 125 28.64 2.62 -9.37
N ASP A 126 29.42 2.05 -8.42
CA ASP A 126 30.89 2.05 -8.44
C ASP A 126 31.51 0.89 -9.24
N GLY A 127 30.67 0.04 -9.86
CA GLY A 127 31.09 -1.14 -10.63
C GLY A 127 31.35 -2.38 -9.77
N THR A 128 31.32 -2.31 -8.43
CA THR A 128 31.44 -3.50 -7.57
C THR A 128 30.20 -4.37 -7.66
N LYS A 129 30.34 -5.68 -7.48
CA LYS A 129 29.20 -6.61 -7.57
C LYS A 129 28.28 -6.48 -6.36
N VAL A 130 26.98 -6.62 -6.61
CA VAL A 130 26.00 -6.90 -5.55
C VAL A 130 26.15 -8.35 -5.12
N THR A 131 26.15 -8.62 -3.82
CA THR A 131 26.45 -9.94 -3.26
C THR A 131 25.30 -10.45 -2.37
N ALA A 132 25.32 -11.74 -2.06
CA ALA A 132 24.39 -12.33 -1.09
C ALA A 132 24.59 -11.76 0.32
N GLU A 133 25.80 -11.33 0.67
CA GLU A 133 26.09 -10.65 1.96
C GLU A 133 25.36 -9.30 2.05
N ASP A 134 25.27 -8.55 0.95
CA ASP A 134 24.53 -7.28 0.88
C ASP A 134 23.03 -7.52 1.12
N VAL A 135 22.48 -8.56 0.51
CA VAL A 135 21.08 -8.96 0.71
C VAL A 135 20.84 -9.36 2.17
N LEU A 136 21.68 -10.20 2.74
CA LEU A 136 21.55 -10.64 4.13
C LEU A 136 21.62 -9.47 5.11
N ALA A 137 22.62 -8.60 4.99
CA ALA A 137 22.80 -7.44 5.85
C ALA A 137 21.63 -6.45 5.74
N THR A 138 21.16 -6.20 4.52
CA THR A 138 19.98 -5.36 4.26
C THR A 138 18.74 -5.90 4.97
N TYR A 139 18.44 -7.19 4.82
CA TYR A 139 17.22 -7.77 5.38
C TYR A 139 17.29 -7.94 6.90
N GLN A 140 18.46 -8.22 7.46
CA GLN A 140 18.67 -8.20 8.90
C GLN A 140 18.33 -6.82 9.47
N LYS A 141 18.78 -5.75 8.81
CA LYS A 141 18.47 -4.38 9.22
C LYS A 141 17.01 -4.00 8.96
N ALA A 142 16.44 -4.39 7.83
CA ALA A 142 15.05 -4.12 7.50
C ALA A 142 14.05 -4.78 8.47
N LYS A 143 14.41 -5.92 9.06
CA LYS A 143 13.62 -6.61 10.10
C LYS A 143 13.41 -5.74 11.36
N GLU A 144 14.31 -4.81 11.64
CA GLU A 144 14.21 -3.86 12.76
C GLU A 144 13.38 -2.62 12.41
N ASN A 145 13.11 -2.36 11.14
CA ASN A 145 12.43 -1.16 10.67
C ASN A 145 10.91 -1.34 10.69
N ASP A 146 10.19 -0.43 11.34
CA ASP A 146 8.71 -0.45 11.45
C ASP A 146 7.99 -0.49 10.10
N TYR A 147 8.62 0.02 9.04
CA TYR A 147 8.04 0.02 7.69
C TYR A 147 8.14 -1.34 7.00
N TYR A 148 9.24 -2.10 7.26
CA TYR A 148 9.49 -3.37 6.59
C TYR A 148 9.26 -4.61 7.45
N LYS A 149 9.26 -4.49 8.79
CA LYS A 149 9.25 -5.63 9.73
C LYS A 149 8.13 -6.64 9.49
N ASN A 150 6.98 -6.20 9.00
CA ASN A 150 5.84 -7.08 8.73
C ASN A 150 6.10 -8.10 7.61
N ARG A 151 7.06 -7.84 6.72
CA ARG A 151 7.49 -8.79 5.68
C ARG A 151 8.23 -9.99 6.24
N PHE A 152 8.76 -9.87 7.46
CA PHE A 152 9.66 -10.83 8.09
C PHE A 152 9.05 -11.58 9.28
N TYR A 153 7.75 -11.43 9.56
CA TYR A 153 7.11 -12.04 10.74
C TYR A 153 7.29 -13.56 10.82
N HIS A 154 7.32 -14.24 9.69
CA HIS A 154 7.47 -15.68 9.61
C HIS A 154 8.87 -16.13 9.17
N ILE A 155 9.79 -15.20 8.95
CA ILE A 155 11.20 -15.51 8.65
C ILE A 155 11.96 -15.54 9.97
N TRP A 156 12.21 -16.76 10.48
CA TRP A 156 12.92 -16.94 11.74
C TRP A 156 14.43 -17.03 11.56
N GLU A 157 14.90 -17.42 10.36
CA GLU A 157 16.30 -17.62 10.04
C GLU A 157 16.67 -17.00 8.69
N MET A 158 17.84 -16.37 8.64
CA MET A 158 18.46 -15.83 7.42
C MET A 158 19.96 -16.09 7.49
N ASN A 159 20.50 -16.85 6.54
CA ASN A 159 21.91 -17.23 6.49
C ASN A 159 22.44 -17.16 5.04
N LEU A 160 23.75 -17.09 4.90
CA LEU A 160 24.39 -17.35 3.60
C LEU A 160 24.44 -18.85 3.30
N THR A 161 24.46 -19.21 2.02
CA THR A 161 24.84 -20.54 1.57
C THR A 161 26.31 -20.82 1.91
N GLU A 162 26.73 -22.10 1.95
CA GLU A 162 28.12 -22.46 2.26
C GLU A 162 29.14 -21.85 1.28
N ASP A 163 28.75 -21.67 0.02
CA ASP A 163 29.58 -21.04 -1.01
C ASP A 163 29.49 -19.51 -1.03
N GLY A 164 28.67 -18.90 -0.15
CA GLY A 164 28.48 -17.47 -0.02
C GLY A 164 27.75 -16.81 -1.19
N LYS A 165 27.16 -17.57 -2.13
CA LYS A 165 26.53 -17.01 -3.35
C LYS A 165 25.03 -16.76 -3.21
N GLY A 166 24.39 -17.35 -2.22
CA GLY A 166 22.96 -17.24 -1.97
C GLY A 166 22.61 -16.87 -0.54
N VAL A 167 21.37 -16.48 -0.34
CA VAL A 167 20.77 -16.24 0.97
C VAL A 167 19.66 -17.25 1.22
N ILE A 168 19.74 -17.95 2.34
CA ILE A 168 18.75 -18.93 2.79
C ILE A 168 17.79 -18.26 3.76
N PHE A 169 16.49 -18.43 3.52
CA PHE A 169 15.43 -18.03 4.44
C PHE A 169 14.72 -19.25 5.00
N GLY A 170 14.72 -19.39 6.34
CA GLY A 170 13.94 -20.39 7.06
C GLY A 170 12.60 -19.78 7.53
N LEU A 171 11.48 -20.46 7.26
CA LEU A 171 10.13 -20.01 7.58
C LEU A 171 9.50 -20.89 8.66
N ASP A 172 8.89 -20.28 9.68
CA ASP A 172 8.06 -20.98 10.67
C ASP A 172 6.66 -21.32 10.11
N THR A 173 6.23 -20.58 9.11
CA THR A 173 4.99 -20.81 8.34
C THR A 173 5.35 -20.83 6.85
N PRO A 174 4.97 -21.86 6.08
CA PRO A 174 5.18 -21.88 4.64
C PRO A 174 4.49 -20.69 3.98
N TYR A 175 5.13 -20.10 2.97
CA TYR A 175 4.52 -19.13 2.09
C TYR A 175 4.43 -19.69 0.67
N GLU A 176 3.28 -19.51 0.03
CA GLU A 176 3.11 -19.85 -1.38
C GLU A 176 3.98 -18.97 -2.28
N ASN A 177 4.15 -17.70 -1.92
CA ASN A 177 4.88 -16.72 -2.70
C ASN A 177 5.72 -15.78 -1.83
N LEU A 178 6.84 -16.25 -1.30
CA LEU A 178 7.77 -15.43 -0.52
C LEU A 178 8.34 -14.24 -1.32
N PRO A 179 8.65 -14.35 -2.63
CA PRO A 179 9.12 -13.22 -3.45
C PRO A 179 8.26 -11.96 -3.35
N LEU A 180 6.96 -12.09 -3.10
CA LEU A 180 6.02 -10.98 -2.90
C LEU A 180 6.41 -10.06 -1.71
N LEU A 181 7.19 -10.55 -0.77
CA LEU A 181 7.63 -9.82 0.43
C LEU A 181 9.08 -9.32 0.34
N LEU A 182 9.80 -9.67 -0.74
CA LEU A 182 11.23 -9.37 -0.90
C LEU A 182 11.45 -8.13 -1.78
N ASP A 183 10.60 -7.12 -1.61
CA ASP A 183 10.60 -5.83 -2.29
C ASP A 183 11.39 -4.74 -1.55
N VAL A 184 12.22 -5.13 -0.56
CA VAL A 184 13.07 -4.19 0.18
C VAL A 184 14.29 -3.82 -0.67
N PRO A 185 14.57 -2.53 -0.90
CA PRO A 185 15.73 -2.09 -1.66
C PRO A 185 17.05 -2.52 -0.98
N ILE A 186 17.95 -3.11 -1.76
CA ILE A 186 19.24 -3.63 -1.28
C ILE A 186 20.27 -2.51 -1.26
N VAL A 187 21.05 -2.46 -0.18
CA VAL A 187 22.19 -1.55 0.00
C VAL A 187 23.45 -2.36 0.29
N LYS A 188 24.63 -1.76 0.09
CA LYS A 188 25.92 -2.42 0.34
C LYS A 188 26.07 -2.77 1.82
N ALA A 189 26.47 -3.99 2.15
CA ALA A 189 26.56 -4.50 3.52
C ALA A 189 27.39 -3.61 4.46
N THR A 190 28.49 -3.05 3.94
CA THR A 190 29.38 -2.14 4.69
C THR A 190 28.78 -0.75 4.92
N GLU A 191 27.65 -0.44 4.28
CA GLU A 191 27.04 0.90 4.27
C GLU A 191 25.60 0.92 4.77
N VAL A 192 25.10 -0.16 5.40
CA VAL A 192 23.73 -0.25 5.92
C VAL A 192 23.32 0.90 6.85
N GLU A 193 24.27 1.51 7.54
CA GLU A 193 24.06 2.66 8.45
C GLU A 193 24.35 4.03 7.78
N ALA A 194 24.87 4.06 6.56
CA ALA A 194 25.25 5.29 5.87
C ALA A 194 24.04 6.23 5.66
N VAL A 195 24.30 7.52 5.53
CA VAL A 195 23.27 8.52 5.21
C VAL A 195 22.76 8.33 3.79
N ILE A 196 23.68 8.04 2.87
CA ILE A 196 23.42 7.74 1.46
C ILE A 196 24.29 6.53 1.11
N PRO A 197 23.79 5.29 1.27
CA PRO A 197 24.53 4.10 0.89
C PRO A 197 24.67 3.96 -0.62
N LEU A 198 25.62 3.17 -1.04
CA LEU A 198 25.78 2.82 -2.45
C LEU A 198 24.59 1.99 -2.95
N GLY A 199 24.00 2.37 -4.08
CA GLY A 199 22.86 1.71 -4.71
C GLY A 199 23.20 1.08 -6.05
N SER A 200 22.36 0.14 -6.49
CA SER A 200 22.44 -0.55 -7.78
C SER A 200 21.48 0.00 -8.84
N GLY A 201 20.75 1.06 -8.50
CA GLY A 201 19.79 1.71 -9.38
C GLY A 201 20.44 2.50 -10.52
N PRO A 202 19.61 3.00 -11.45
CA PRO A 202 20.09 3.73 -12.63
C PRO A 202 20.62 5.13 -12.34
N TYR A 203 20.38 5.66 -11.13
CA TYR A 203 20.81 7.00 -10.74
C TYR A 203 21.57 6.99 -9.42
N ILE A 204 22.45 7.97 -9.26
CA ILE A 204 23.18 8.28 -8.02
C ILE A 204 22.89 9.71 -7.60
N PHE A 205 22.78 9.94 -6.29
CA PHE A 205 22.68 11.28 -5.74
C PHE A 205 24.04 11.98 -5.81
N GLN A 206 24.05 13.21 -6.30
CA GLN A 206 25.23 14.07 -6.34
C GLN A 206 24.85 15.46 -5.82
N ASP A 207 25.48 15.89 -4.74
CA ASP A 207 25.39 17.26 -4.24
C ASP A 207 26.48 18.11 -4.89
N SER A 208 26.13 19.31 -5.34
CA SER A 208 27.04 20.25 -5.97
C SER A 208 26.72 21.69 -5.58
N PRO A 209 27.68 22.63 -5.74
CA PRO A 209 27.42 24.05 -5.48
C PRO A 209 26.29 24.66 -6.33
N SER A 210 25.96 24.05 -7.46
CA SER A 210 24.85 24.46 -8.33
C SER A 210 23.52 23.84 -7.95
N GLY A 211 23.47 22.94 -6.96
CA GLY A 211 22.30 22.23 -6.50
C GLY A 211 22.51 20.72 -6.50
N ALA A 212 21.62 20.01 -5.82
CA ALA A 212 21.61 18.55 -5.80
C ALA A 212 20.95 17.99 -7.06
N VAL A 213 21.45 16.86 -7.57
CA VAL A 213 20.91 16.17 -8.73
C VAL A 213 20.95 14.66 -8.53
N LEU A 214 20.09 13.95 -9.24
CA LEU A 214 20.27 12.52 -9.51
C LEU A 214 20.96 12.38 -10.88
N LYS A 215 22.19 11.88 -10.88
CA LYS A 215 22.97 11.66 -12.08
C LYS A 215 22.82 10.23 -12.55
N ARG A 216 22.58 10.05 -13.86
CA ARG A 216 22.45 8.74 -14.47
C ARG A 216 23.79 7.99 -14.46
N VAL A 217 23.73 6.68 -14.14
CA VAL A 217 24.87 5.76 -14.27
C VAL A 217 25.02 5.37 -15.74
N GLU A 218 26.16 5.75 -16.39
CA GLU A 218 26.34 5.57 -17.84
C GLU A 218 26.30 4.11 -18.27
N ASP A 219 27.02 3.22 -17.56
CA ASP A 219 27.09 1.79 -17.81
C ASP A 219 26.25 1.00 -16.78
N TRP A 220 25.02 1.45 -16.56
CA TRP A 220 24.15 0.78 -15.63
C TRP A 220 23.92 -0.69 -16.01
N TRP A 221 24.15 -1.60 -15.06
CA TRP A 221 24.24 -3.04 -15.29
C TRP A 221 22.98 -3.67 -15.91
N CYS A 222 21.79 -3.09 -15.71
CA CYS A 222 20.51 -3.63 -16.18
C CYS A 222 20.02 -3.06 -17.53
N GLY A 223 20.67 -2.07 -18.11
CA GLY A 223 20.68 -1.63 -19.52
C GLY A 223 19.39 -1.22 -20.23
N ASN A 224 18.20 -1.68 -19.85
CA ASN A 224 16.97 -1.52 -20.65
C ASN A 224 15.85 -0.80 -19.89
N LEU A 225 16.15 0.32 -19.28
CA LEU A 225 15.14 1.08 -18.55
C LEU A 225 14.31 1.92 -19.51
N LYS A 226 13.01 1.68 -19.53
CA LYS A 226 12.02 2.65 -20.01
C LYS A 226 11.63 3.59 -18.87
N ILE A 227 12.57 4.22 -18.20
CA ILE A 227 12.25 5.49 -17.57
C ILE A 227 12.25 6.50 -18.70
N PRO A 228 11.31 7.46 -18.75
CA PRO A 228 11.34 8.53 -19.75
C PRO A 228 12.58 9.42 -19.62
N ALA A 229 13.50 9.06 -18.79
CA ALA A 229 14.76 9.69 -18.57
C ALA A 229 15.73 9.35 -19.70
N THR A 230 15.54 9.99 -20.78
CA THR A 230 16.62 10.46 -21.63
C THR A 230 17.55 11.38 -20.83
N ASP A 231 17.10 11.84 -19.65
CA ASP A 231 17.78 12.83 -18.85
C ASP A 231 19.02 12.23 -18.20
N LYS A 232 20.15 12.81 -18.55
CA LYS A 232 21.43 12.47 -17.92
C LYS A 232 21.43 12.86 -16.45
N GLU A 233 20.66 13.88 -16.10
CA GLU A 233 20.53 14.44 -14.75
C GLU A 233 19.08 14.80 -14.47
N ILE A 234 18.61 14.53 -13.26
CA ILE A 234 17.31 14.94 -12.72
C ILE A 234 17.58 15.98 -11.65
N SER A 235 17.11 17.19 -11.83
CA SER A 235 17.27 18.28 -10.87
C SER A 235 16.48 18.00 -9.59
N LEU A 236 17.06 18.35 -8.42
CA LEU A 236 16.43 18.16 -7.14
C LEU A 236 16.15 19.49 -6.44
N VAL A 237 14.90 19.68 -6.05
CA VAL A 237 14.44 20.85 -5.29
C VAL A 237 14.44 20.52 -3.81
N ALA A 238 15.26 21.22 -3.03
CA ALA A 238 15.29 21.06 -1.58
C ALA A 238 14.01 21.64 -0.95
N VAL A 239 13.33 20.84 -0.12
CA VAL A 239 12.09 21.22 0.55
C VAL A 239 12.20 21.00 2.06
N SER A 240 11.43 21.76 2.83
CA SER A 240 11.47 21.74 4.30
C SER A 240 10.22 21.19 4.97
N SER A 241 9.10 21.12 4.25
CA SER A 241 7.80 20.74 4.78
C SER A 241 6.85 20.19 3.69
N ALA A 242 5.78 19.53 4.10
CA ALA A 242 4.73 19.08 3.17
C ALA A 242 4.03 20.27 2.46
N ALA A 243 3.95 21.43 3.11
CA ALA A 243 3.41 22.64 2.48
C ALA A 243 4.36 23.15 1.39
N ASP A 244 5.65 23.12 1.64
CA ASP A 244 6.68 23.51 0.68
C ASP A 244 6.65 22.57 -0.55
N VAL A 245 6.61 21.25 -0.35
CA VAL A 245 6.43 20.26 -1.44
C VAL A 245 5.20 20.59 -2.30
N ARG A 246 4.07 20.89 -1.65
CA ARG A 246 2.84 21.23 -2.36
C ARG A 246 3.02 22.51 -3.20
N ASP A 247 3.61 23.55 -2.60
CA ASP A 247 3.76 24.83 -3.28
C ASP A 247 4.74 24.71 -4.47
N GLN A 248 5.87 24.01 -4.32
CA GLN A 248 6.81 23.73 -5.42
C GLN A 248 6.14 22.95 -6.57
N PHE A 249 5.29 21.95 -6.26
CA PHE A 249 4.54 21.22 -7.29
C PHE A 249 3.50 22.11 -7.98
N GLN A 250 2.75 22.95 -7.23
CA GLN A 250 1.74 23.85 -7.80
C GLN A 250 2.34 24.93 -8.70
N PHE A 251 3.55 25.39 -8.41
CA PHE A 251 4.25 26.39 -9.23
C PHE A 251 5.04 25.77 -10.40
N GLY A 252 5.11 24.44 -10.49
CA GLY A 252 5.77 23.74 -11.59
C GLY A 252 7.27 23.50 -11.38
N ASP A 253 7.81 23.86 -10.19
CA ASP A 253 9.24 23.65 -9.89
C ASP A 253 9.55 22.18 -9.60
N VAL A 254 8.55 21.37 -9.23
CA VAL A 254 8.64 19.93 -9.02
C VAL A 254 7.62 19.22 -9.91
N SER A 255 8.07 18.18 -10.61
CA SER A 255 7.28 17.50 -11.65
C SER A 255 6.43 16.35 -11.12
N VAL A 256 6.92 15.61 -10.10
CA VAL A 256 6.25 14.44 -9.54
C VAL A 256 6.35 14.46 -8.02
N VAL A 257 5.22 14.26 -7.35
CA VAL A 257 5.15 14.19 -5.89
C VAL A 257 4.29 13.01 -5.44
N CYS A 258 4.56 12.53 -4.23
CA CYS A 258 3.74 11.52 -3.57
C CYS A 258 3.15 12.08 -2.28
N ALA A 259 1.89 11.79 -2.02
CA ALA A 259 1.20 12.25 -0.83
C ALA A 259 0.43 11.12 -0.14
N ASN A 260 0.17 11.30 1.15
CA ASN A 260 -0.71 10.43 1.92
C ASN A 260 -1.98 11.21 2.30
N PRO A 261 -3.12 10.97 1.63
CA PRO A 261 -4.37 11.65 1.93
C PRO A 261 -4.91 11.39 3.35
N MET A 262 -4.42 10.32 4.01
CA MET A 262 -4.79 10.03 5.40
C MET A 262 -3.96 10.83 6.43
N SER A 263 -2.97 11.60 5.98
CA SER A 263 -2.16 12.45 6.87
C SER A 263 -2.89 13.75 7.19
N ASP A 264 -2.80 14.20 8.44
CA ASP A 264 -3.34 15.51 8.87
C ASP A 264 -2.68 16.71 8.15
N SER A 265 -1.48 16.51 7.59
CA SER A 265 -0.77 17.51 6.79
C SER A 265 -1.16 17.54 5.33
N PHE A 266 -2.04 16.62 4.87
CA PHE A 266 -2.48 16.58 3.48
C PHE A 266 -3.34 17.81 3.13
N ALA A 267 -3.03 18.43 1.99
CA ALA A 267 -3.85 19.44 1.36
C ALA A 267 -3.93 19.18 -0.14
N GLU A 268 -5.10 19.44 -0.72
CA GLU A 268 -5.32 19.28 -2.16
C GLU A 268 -4.45 20.21 -2.99
N TYR A 269 -3.99 19.71 -4.14
CA TYR A 269 -3.30 20.49 -5.14
C TYR A 269 -4.30 21.30 -5.97
N ARG A 270 -3.93 22.54 -6.34
CA ARG A 270 -4.78 23.51 -7.07
C ARG A 270 -4.20 23.86 -8.44
N CYS A 271 -3.54 22.91 -9.07
CA CYS A 271 -2.99 23.02 -10.42
C CYS A 271 -3.49 21.85 -11.27
N ASP A 272 -3.21 21.87 -12.57
CA ASP A 272 -3.46 20.71 -13.43
C ASP A 272 -2.44 19.61 -13.13
N TYR A 273 -2.92 18.36 -13.02
CA TYR A 273 -2.10 17.20 -12.74
C TYR A 273 -2.71 15.91 -13.30
N GLU A 274 -1.90 14.89 -13.37
CA GLU A 274 -2.32 13.50 -13.46
C GLU A 274 -2.22 12.85 -12.08
N LEU A 275 -3.15 11.94 -11.77
CA LEU A 275 -3.29 11.32 -10.46
C LEU A 275 -3.32 9.81 -10.57
N TRP A 276 -2.50 9.14 -9.77
CA TRP A 276 -2.56 7.70 -9.52
C TRP A 276 -2.84 7.44 -8.05
N GLU A 277 -3.84 6.60 -7.80
CA GLU A 277 -4.19 6.11 -6.47
C GLU A 277 -3.61 4.72 -6.28
N ILE A 278 -2.77 4.56 -5.26
CA ILE A 278 -2.02 3.34 -5.00
C ILE A 278 -2.39 2.83 -3.62
N GLU A 279 -2.63 1.53 -3.49
CA GLU A 279 -2.82 0.89 -2.19
C GLU A 279 -1.62 1.14 -1.27
N SER A 280 -1.82 1.78 -0.12
CA SER A 280 -0.76 2.06 0.85
C SER A 280 -0.39 0.87 1.74
N GLY A 281 -1.29 -0.12 1.83
CA GLY A 281 -1.28 -1.21 2.80
C GLY A 281 -1.85 -0.83 4.17
N TYR A 282 -2.10 0.44 4.45
CA TYR A 282 -2.67 0.87 5.73
C TYR A 282 -4.18 0.58 5.76
N MET A 283 -4.56 -0.41 6.54
CA MET A 283 -5.95 -0.78 6.82
C MET A 283 -6.42 -0.14 8.13
N MET A 284 -7.49 0.65 8.05
CA MET A 284 -8.26 1.07 9.21
C MET A 284 -9.26 -0.02 9.57
N TYR A 285 -9.38 -0.34 10.86
CA TYR A 285 -10.24 -1.40 11.34
C TYR A 285 -10.79 -1.11 12.74
N ILE A 286 -11.86 -1.77 13.07
CA ILE A 286 -12.40 -1.82 14.44
C ILE A 286 -11.99 -3.16 15.06
N GLY A 287 -11.37 -3.11 16.23
CA GLY A 287 -11.11 -4.29 17.07
C GLY A 287 -12.08 -4.33 18.26
N CYS A 288 -12.70 -5.48 18.52
CA CYS A 288 -13.65 -5.66 19.61
C CYS A 288 -12.96 -6.21 20.86
N ASN A 289 -13.26 -5.64 22.03
CA ASN A 289 -12.79 -6.14 23.32
C ASN A 289 -13.74 -7.23 23.84
N ILE A 290 -13.52 -8.45 23.40
CA ILE A 290 -14.39 -9.58 23.72
C ILE A 290 -14.11 -10.23 25.09
N LEU A 291 -13.04 -9.79 25.80
CA LEU A 291 -12.69 -10.34 27.10
C LEU A 291 -13.26 -9.53 28.28
N TYR A 292 -13.34 -8.20 28.09
CA TYR A 292 -13.63 -7.31 29.21
C TYR A 292 -14.84 -6.40 28.99
N SER A 293 -15.36 -6.34 27.76
CA SER A 293 -16.52 -5.52 27.46
C SER A 293 -17.82 -6.30 27.68
N PRO A 294 -18.73 -5.77 28.53
CA PRO A 294 -20.04 -6.38 28.72
C PRO A 294 -20.89 -6.38 27.44
N HIS A 295 -20.58 -5.53 26.48
CA HIS A 295 -21.24 -5.51 25.17
C HIS A 295 -20.97 -6.76 24.33
N PHE A 296 -19.95 -7.55 24.66
CA PHE A 296 -19.54 -8.72 23.87
C PHE A 296 -19.61 -10.04 24.66
N ASP A 297 -20.19 -10.05 25.87
CA ASP A 297 -20.28 -11.23 26.74
C ASP A 297 -20.95 -12.43 26.06
N ASP A 298 -22.03 -12.20 25.30
CA ASP A 298 -22.73 -13.25 24.56
C ASP A 298 -22.25 -13.39 23.08
N GLY A 299 -21.31 -12.55 22.67
CA GLY A 299 -20.76 -12.52 21.32
C GLY A 299 -21.74 -12.06 20.24
N THR A 300 -22.98 -11.71 20.57
CA THR A 300 -24.03 -11.40 19.57
C THR A 300 -23.73 -10.10 18.82
N LEU A 301 -23.43 -8.99 19.53
CA LEU A 301 -23.23 -7.66 18.92
C LEU A 301 -22.17 -7.67 17.84
N ARG A 302 -21.01 -8.31 18.08
CA ARG A 302 -19.88 -8.30 17.12
C ARG A 302 -20.24 -8.94 15.77
N THR A 303 -21.16 -9.90 15.74
CA THR A 303 -21.56 -10.60 14.50
C THR A 303 -22.39 -9.74 13.54
N PHE A 304 -22.94 -8.63 14.03
CA PHE A 304 -23.73 -7.73 13.19
C PHE A 304 -23.30 -6.25 13.25
N LEU A 305 -22.31 -5.90 14.05
CA LEU A 305 -21.81 -4.53 14.18
C LEU A 305 -21.35 -3.97 12.82
N THR A 306 -20.82 -4.83 11.94
CA THR A 306 -20.38 -4.48 10.59
C THR A 306 -21.47 -3.78 9.76
N TYR A 307 -22.76 -4.15 9.95
CA TYR A 307 -23.88 -3.56 9.21
C TYR A 307 -24.23 -2.13 9.65
N GLY A 308 -23.73 -1.71 10.82
CA GLY A 308 -23.89 -0.33 11.32
C GLY A 308 -22.80 0.65 10.86
N ILE A 309 -21.84 0.23 10.04
CA ILE A 309 -20.67 1.03 9.67
C ILE A 309 -20.77 1.46 8.21
N ASP A 310 -21.09 2.73 7.97
CA ASP A 310 -21.22 3.34 6.64
C ASP A 310 -19.84 3.75 6.11
N ARG A 311 -19.11 2.77 5.58
CA ARG A 311 -17.72 2.90 5.14
C ARG A 311 -17.56 3.84 3.96
N GLU A 312 -18.49 3.76 2.99
CA GLU A 312 -18.48 4.61 1.80
C GLU A 312 -18.64 6.08 2.18
N ARG A 313 -19.61 6.38 3.05
CA ARG A 313 -19.79 7.73 3.54
C ARG A 313 -18.58 8.22 4.33
N TYR A 314 -17.96 7.38 5.16
CA TYR A 314 -16.75 7.79 5.91
C TYR A 314 -15.57 8.07 4.97
N ALA A 315 -15.36 7.25 3.94
CA ALA A 315 -14.33 7.50 2.93
C ALA A 315 -14.59 8.81 2.18
N GLN A 316 -15.85 9.10 1.83
CA GLN A 316 -16.23 10.33 1.13
C GLN A 316 -16.12 11.56 2.04
N ASP A 317 -16.70 11.53 3.26
CA ASP A 317 -16.80 12.69 4.13
C ASP A 317 -15.46 13.12 4.74
N PHE A 318 -14.59 12.13 5.06
CA PHE A 318 -13.34 12.38 5.78
C PHE A 318 -12.08 12.35 4.91
N TYR A 319 -12.13 11.63 3.78
CA TYR A 319 -11.00 11.50 2.86
C TYR A 319 -11.34 11.90 1.42
N LYS A 320 -12.54 12.46 1.17
CA LYS A 320 -12.99 12.93 -0.15
C LYS A 320 -12.90 11.86 -1.25
N GLY A 321 -13.11 10.60 -0.87
CA GLY A 321 -12.98 9.45 -1.75
C GLY A 321 -11.54 8.94 -1.91
N MET A 322 -10.54 9.57 -1.28
CA MET A 322 -9.14 9.13 -1.35
C MET A 322 -8.81 8.02 -0.33
N ALA A 323 -9.78 7.17 -0.02
CA ALA A 323 -9.64 5.95 0.73
C ALA A 323 -10.62 4.91 0.18
N GLU A 324 -10.22 3.65 0.16
CA GLU A 324 -11.02 2.53 -0.36
C GLU A 324 -11.82 1.88 0.77
N PRO A 325 -13.16 1.97 0.77
CA PRO A 325 -14.01 1.30 1.76
C PRO A 325 -13.95 -0.21 1.58
N VAL A 326 -13.73 -0.96 2.68
CA VAL A 326 -13.60 -2.42 2.62
C VAL A 326 -14.33 -3.11 3.76
N THR A 327 -14.89 -4.28 3.48
CA THR A 327 -15.50 -5.18 4.48
C THR A 327 -14.64 -6.41 4.76
N LEU A 328 -13.65 -6.68 3.92
CA LEU A 328 -12.67 -7.76 4.06
C LEU A 328 -11.26 -7.18 4.23
N PRO A 329 -10.34 -7.86 4.94
CA PRO A 329 -9.00 -7.36 5.20
C PRO A 329 -8.05 -7.57 4.01
N ALA A 330 -8.50 -7.27 2.80
CA ALA A 330 -7.71 -7.25 1.59
C ALA A 330 -8.14 -6.06 0.71
N PHE A 331 -7.26 -5.59 -0.14
CA PHE A 331 -7.58 -4.51 -1.07
C PHE A 331 -8.39 -5.05 -2.25
N PRO A 332 -9.44 -4.34 -2.75
CA PRO A 332 -10.37 -4.87 -3.76
C PRO A 332 -9.75 -5.32 -5.09
N THR A 333 -8.63 -4.72 -5.52
CA THR A 333 -7.91 -5.17 -6.73
C THR A 333 -6.98 -6.36 -6.48
N SER A 334 -6.80 -6.76 -5.21
CA SER A 334 -6.00 -7.92 -4.84
C SER A 334 -6.67 -9.23 -5.29
N PRO A 335 -5.88 -10.25 -5.73
CA PRO A 335 -6.43 -11.56 -6.06
C PRO A 335 -7.07 -12.29 -4.86
N TYR A 336 -6.82 -11.81 -3.65
CA TYR A 336 -7.36 -12.39 -2.42
C TYR A 336 -8.72 -11.81 -2.01
N TYR A 337 -9.19 -10.72 -2.65
CA TYR A 337 -10.47 -10.10 -2.33
C TYR A 337 -11.62 -10.78 -3.07
N ASN A 338 -12.68 -11.12 -2.34
CA ASN A 338 -13.90 -11.66 -2.92
C ASN A 338 -15.06 -10.67 -2.75
N LYS A 339 -15.44 -10.01 -3.84
CA LYS A 339 -16.50 -8.99 -3.80
C LYS A 339 -17.85 -9.56 -3.37
N ALA A 340 -18.23 -10.75 -3.83
CA ALA A 340 -19.52 -11.35 -3.47
C ALA A 340 -19.60 -11.69 -1.97
N LEU A 341 -18.48 -12.06 -1.35
CA LEU A 341 -18.39 -12.22 0.10
C LEU A 341 -18.44 -10.86 0.81
N ALA A 342 -17.71 -9.86 0.32
CA ALA A 342 -17.69 -8.51 0.87
C ALA A 342 -19.09 -7.88 0.91
N ASP A 343 -19.86 -8.03 -0.16
CA ASP A 343 -21.21 -7.48 -0.30
C ASP A 343 -22.20 -8.06 0.74
N GLN A 344 -21.96 -9.26 1.27
CA GLN A 344 -22.81 -9.88 2.32
C GLN A 344 -22.69 -9.17 3.67
N PHE A 345 -21.56 -8.48 3.91
CA PHE A 345 -21.23 -7.77 5.13
C PHE A 345 -21.19 -6.25 4.96
N ALA A 346 -21.69 -5.74 3.84
CA ALA A 346 -21.80 -4.32 3.56
C ALA A 346 -22.74 -3.60 4.56
N TYR A 347 -22.63 -2.27 4.61
CA TYR A 347 -23.51 -1.42 5.41
C TYR A 347 -24.99 -1.68 5.08
N ASP A 348 -25.78 -1.93 6.13
CA ASP A 348 -27.23 -2.11 6.05
C ASP A 348 -27.85 -1.71 7.40
N SER A 349 -28.26 -0.45 7.51
CA SER A 349 -28.82 0.12 8.74
C SER A 349 -30.10 -0.59 9.19
N LEU A 350 -30.93 -1.07 8.26
CA LEU A 350 -32.16 -1.78 8.60
C LEU A 350 -31.86 -3.15 9.18
N LYS A 351 -30.90 -3.86 8.61
CA LYS A 351 -30.42 -5.15 9.13
C LYS A 351 -29.77 -4.98 10.50
N PHE A 352 -28.98 -3.91 10.69
CA PHE A 352 -28.39 -3.58 12.00
C PHE A 352 -29.48 -3.34 13.05
N ILE A 353 -30.45 -2.43 12.79
CA ILE A 353 -31.54 -2.09 13.71
C ILE A 353 -32.39 -3.33 14.02
N SER A 354 -32.71 -4.14 13.02
CA SER A 354 -33.49 -5.37 13.22
C SER A 354 -32.79 -6.35 14.17
N ARG A 355 -31.45 -6.54 14.02
CA ARG A 355 -30.67 -7.41 14.91
C ARG A 355 -30.47 -6.80 16.28
N LEU A 356 -30.30 -5.49 16.37
CA LEU A 356 -30.20 -4.76 17.64
C LEU A 356 -31.45 -4.93 18.48
N GLY A 357 -32.66 -5.02 17.88
CA GLY A 357 -33.91 -5.28 18.58
C GLY A 357 -33.96 -6.59 19.36
N SER A 358 -33.10 -7.56 19.02
CA SER A 358 -32.94 -8.83 19.72
C SER A 358 -31.74 -8.86 20.66
N TYR A 359 -30.92 -7.81 20.66
CA TYR A 359 -29.74 -7.68 21.50
C TYR A 359 -30.07 -6.93 22.79
N ARG A 360 -29.60 -7.46 23.94
CA ARG A 360 -29.77 -6.79 25.22
C ARG A 360 -28.58 -5.86 25.49
N ILE A 361 -28.81 -4.56 25.34
CA ILE A 361 -27.81 -3.56 25.71
C ILE A 361 -27.51 -3.66 27.21
N PRO A 362 -26.23 -3.78 27.63
CA PRO A 362 -25.85 -3.76 29.04
C PRO A 362 -26.37 -2.52 29.76
N THR A 363 -26.59 -2.64 31.04
CA THR A 363 -27.02 -1.53 31.89
C THR A 363 -26.14 -1.45 33.13
N ASN A 364 -25.86 -0.24 33.58
CA ASN A 364 -25.17 0.00 34.84
C ASN A 364 -26.08 -0.31 36.08
N ASP A 365 -25.52 -0.19 37.29
CA ASP A 365 -26.20 -0.45 38.53
C ASP A 365 -27.48 0.40 38.76
N LYS A 366 -27.62 1.50 38.01
CA LYS A 366 -28.79 2.39 38.05
C LYS A 366 -29.84 2.04 36.99
N GLY A 367 -29.64 0.97 36.23
CA GLY A 367 -30.53 0.56 35.14
C GLY A 367 -30.46 1.45 33.88
N VAL A 368 -29.44 2.28 33.77
CA VAL A 368 -29.18 3.09 32.56
C VAL A 368 -28.36 2.26 31.59
N GLN A 369 -28.74 2.27 30.32
CA GLN A 369 -27.97 1.61 29.27
C GLN A 369 -26.54 2.16 29.21
N ASP A 370 -25.56 1.26 29.13
CA ASP A 370 -24.16 1.63 28.98
C ASP A 370 -23.86 2.05 27.55
N ASN A 371 -22.99 3.04 27.41
CA ASN A 371 -22.46 3.42 26.10
C ASN A 371 -21.44 2.40 25.62
N LEU A 372 -21.49 2.05 24.35
CA LEU A 372 -20.37 1.39 23.66
C LEU A 372 -19.20 2.37 23.58
N VAL A 373 -18.10 2.11 24.28
CA VAL A 373 -16.94 2.98 24.36
C VAL A 373 -15.99 2.71 23.19
N ILE A 374 -15.79 3.72 22.33
CA ILE A 374 -14.93 3.68 21.14
C ILE A 374 -13.60 4.35 21.45
N LEU A 375 -12.56 3.57 21.69
CA LEU A 375 -11.20 4.10 21.88
C LEU A 375 -10.60 4.56 20.55
N VAL A 376 -10.02 5.76 20.54
CA VAL A 376 -9.29 6.32 19.41
C VAL A 376 -8.08 7.12 19.87
N ASN A 377 -7.00 7.12 19.06
CA ASN A 377 -5.83 7.95 19.30
C ASN A 377 -6.15 9.42 19.01
N SER A 378 -6.09 10.28 20.01
CA SER A 378 -6.39 11.71 19.87
C SER A 378 -5.37 12.48 19.01
N ASN A 379 -4.19 11.90 18.76
CA ASN A 379 -3.16 12.49 17.90
C ASN A 379 -3.46 12.30 16.40
N ASP A 380 -4.52 11.57 16.05
CA ASP A 380 -4.97 11.37 14.67
C ASP A 380 -6.34 12.01 14.49
N SER A 381 -6.36 13.23 13.97
CA SER A 381 -7.56 14.04 13.89
C SER A 381 -8.61 13.44 12.96
N ALA A 382 -8.21 12.77 11.90
CA ALA A 382 -9.12 12.14 10.95
C ALA A 382 -9.82 10.94 11.58
N ARG A 383 -9.07 10.05 12.26
CA ARG A 383 -9.67 8.93 13.00
C ARG A 383 -10.58 9.38 14.13
N VAL A 384 -10.23 10.46 14.83
CA VAL A 384 -11.10 11.05 15.87
C VAL A 384 -12.45 11.47 15.26
N ARG A 385 -12.44 12.16 14.10
CA ARG A 385 -13.68 12.54 13.41
C ARG A 385 -14.53 11.34 13.02
N ILE A 386 -13.89 10.28 12.48
CA ILE A 386 -14.58 9.03 12.12
C ILE A 386 -15.17 8.35 13.37
N ALA A 387 -14.41 8.23 14.46
CA ALA A 387 -14.90 7.63 15.70
C ALA A 387 -16.11 8.39 16.28
N ARG A 388 -16.06 9.72 16.28
CA ARG A 388 -17.18 10.57 16.69
C ARG A 388 -18.40 10.40 15.79
N GLN A 389 -18.21 10.26 14.49
CA GLN A 389 -19.31 10.02 13.54
C GLN A 389 -19.89 8.63 13.75
N LEU A 390 -19.06 7.60 13.90
CA LEU A 390 -19.49 6.24 14.21
C LEU A 390 -20.33 6.20 15.50
N ALA A 391 -19.90 6.88 16.56
CA ALA A 391 -20.66 6.96 17.81
C ALA A 391 -22.04 7.59 17.61
N LYS A 392 -22.13 8.67 16.82
CA LYS A 392 -23.41 9.32 16.48
C LYS A 392 -24.32 8.38 15.68
N ASP A 393 -23.76 7.69 14.67
CA ASP A 393 -24.52 6.80 13.80
C ASP A 393 -25.08 5.61 14.57
N LEU A 394 -24.26 4.97 15.39
CA LEU A 394 -24.70 3.85 16.25
C LEU A 394 -25.79 4.30 17.24
N THR A 395 -25.61 5.47 17.86
CA THR A 395 -26.62 6.05 18.77
C THR A 395 -27.93 6.35 18.04
N ALA A 396 -27.86 6.91 16.84
CA ALA A 396 -29.05 7.19 16.03
C ALA A 396 -29.79 5.90 15.60
N MET A 397 -29.09 4.78 15.47
CA MET A 397 -29.64 3.47 15.19
C MET A 397 -30.12 2.71 16.47
N GLY A 398 -29.97 3.31 17.66
CA GLY A 398 -30.46 2.77 18.91
C GLY A 398 -29.41 2.08 19.79
N LEU A 399 -28.14 2.05 19.41
CA LEU A 399 -27.02 1.58 20.23
C LEU A 399 -26.27 2.79 20.82
N PRO A 400 -26.45 3.13 22.12
CA PRO A 400 -25.72 4.22 22.73
C PRO A 400 -24.21 4.02 22.60
N ALA A 401 -23.48 5.03 22.10
CA ALA A 401 -22.04 4.96 21.91
C ALA A 401 -21.37 6.30 22.22
N ALA A 402 -20.13 6.24 22.72
CA ALA A 402 -19.33 7.41 23.04
C ALA A 402 -17.84 7.18 22.69
N THR A 403 -17.12 8.25 22.36
CA THR A 403 -15.69 8.18 22.08
C THR A 403 -14.84 8.32 23.36
N LEU A 404 -13.76 7.54 23.42
CA LEU A 404 -12.67 7.70 24.39
C LEU A 404 -11.42 8.12 23.59
N GLU A 405 -11.15 9.43 23.60
CA GLU A 405 -10.04 10.04 22.86
C GLU A 405 -8.80 10.10 23.76
N ALA A 406 -7.81 9.25 23.50
CA ALA A 406 -6.65 9.11 24.36
C ALA A 406 -5.37 9.63 23.67
N SER A 407 -4.68 10.59 24.29
CA SER A 407 -3.34 11.02 23.86
C SER A 407 -2.26 9.98 24.25
N ASN A 408 -2.47 9.28 25.33
CA ASN A 408 -1.68 8.12 25.76
C ASN A 408 -2.33 6.81 25.29
N PHE A 409 -2.69 6.76 24.00
CA PHE A 409 -3.44 5.66 23.39
C PHE A 409 -2.90 4.27 23.77
N LYS A 410 -1.58 4.10 23.73
CA LYS A 410 -0.93 2.81 24.03
C LYS A 410 -1.29 2.32 25.45
N ASP A 411 -1.23 3.19 26.45
CA ASP A 411 -1.53 2.82 27.84
C ASP A 411 -3.00 2.43 28.01
N VAL A 412 -3.91 3.22 27.44
CA VAL A 412 -5.36 2.93 27.48
C VAL A 412 -5.70 1.65 26.73
N TYR A 413 -5.05 1.43 25.57
CA TYR A 413 -5.19 0.21 24.78
C TYR A 413 -4.77 -1.03 25.60
N TYR A 414 -3.64 -0.96 26.31
CA TYR A 414 -3.17 -2.05 27.17
C TYR A 414 -3.99 -2.22 28.44
N ALA A 415 -4.60 -1.15 28.97
CA ALA A 415 -5.51 -1.23 30.13
C ALA A 415 -6.84 -1.91 29.79
N GLN A 416 -7.20 -2.01 28.51
CA GLN A 416 -8.39 -2.70 28.00
C GLN A 416 -9.71 -2.23 28.64
N THR A 417 -9.84 -0.93 28.93
CA THR A 417 -11.03 -0.27 29.51
C THR A 417 -11.97 0.32 28.46
N TRP A 418 -11.96 -0.22 27.27
CA TRP A 418 -12.74 0.17 26.11
C TRP A 418 -13.54 -1.03 25.57
N ASP A 419 -14.58 -0.78 24.78
CA ASP A 419 -15.39 -1.84 24.17
C ASP A 419 -14.94 -2.15 22.74
N ILE A 420 -14.73 -1.12 21.94
CA ILE A 420 -14.10 -1.23 20.62
C ILE A 420 -13.01 -0.18 20.47
N TYR A 421 -12.05 -0.43 19.58
CA TYR A 421 -11.07 0.60 19.22
C TYR A 421 -10.97 0.76 17.71
N LEU A 422 -10.79 2.01 17.26
CA LEU A 422 -10.55 2.33 15.87
C LEU A 422 -9.04 2.37 15.64
N GLY A 423 -8.50 1.27 15.13
CA GLY A 423 -7.09 1.07 14.84
C GLY A 423 -6.72 1.28 13.38
N MET A 424 -5.43 1.41 13.13
CA MET A 424 -4.85 1.38 11.79
C MET A 424 -3.55 0.58 11.84
N THR A 425 -3.37 -0.31 10.88
CA THR A 425 -2.15 -1.12 10.74
C THR A 425 -1.74 -1.22 9.28
N ARG A 426 -0.45 -1.37 9.02
CA ARG A 426 0.05 -1.64 7.69
C ARG A 426 0.17 -3.15 7.50
N LEU A 427 -0.57 -3.69 6.54
CA LEU A 427 -0.45 -5.10 6.14
C LEU A 427 0.62 -5.24 5.05
N SER A 428 1.32 -6.38 5.07
CA SER A 428 2.21 -6.80 3.99
C SER A 428 1.42 -7.12 2.71
N ALA A 429 2.12 -7.31 1.59
CA ALA A 429 1.49 -7.49 0.29
C ALA A 429 0.63 -8.78 0.19
N ASN A 430 0.88 -9.76 1.06
CA ASN A 430 0.09 -10.99 1.20
C ASN A 430 -1.05 -10.89 2.22
N PHE A 431 -1.34 -9.70 2.79
CA PHE A 431 -2.41 -9.46 3.76
C PHE A 431 -2.36 -10.39 4.99
N ASP A 432 -1.17 -10.63 5.51
CA ASP A 432 -0.95 -11.45 6.71
C ASP A 432 -1.65 -10.84 7.94
N LEU A 433 -2.48 -11.64 8.59
CA LEU A 433 -3.24 -11.28 9.79
C LEU A 433 -2.77 -12.04 11.05
N THR A 434 -1.67 -12.77 10.99
CA THR A 434 -1.21 -13.61 12.11
C THR A 434 -0.97 -12.81 13.38
N GLU A 435 -0.49 -11.57 13.28
CA GLU A 435 -0.23 -10.69 14.42
C GLU A 435 -1.49 -10.31 15.22
N PHE A 436 -2.67 -10.35 14.60
CA PHE A 436 -3.93 -10.15 15.30
C PHE A 436 -4.32 -11.33 16.18
N PHE A 437 -4.01 -12.55 15.73
CA PHE A 437 -4.60 -13.76 16.30
C PHE A 437 -3.59 -14.63 17.05
N ARG A 438 -2.29 -14.40 16.92
CA ARG A 438 -1.30 -15.20 17.63
C ARG A 438 -1.40 -15.03 19.15
N PRO A 439 -1.09 -16.07 19.93
CA PRO A 439 -1.03 -15.98 21.39
C PRO A 439 -0.06 -14.87 21.82
N TYR A 440 -0.53 -14.02 22.74
CA TYR A 440 0.26 -12.90 23.30
C TYR A 440 0.74 -11.85 22.28
N GLY A 441 0.18 -11.81 21.06
CA GLY A 441 0.47 -10.79 20.05
C GLY A 441 0.15 -9.38 20.55
N GLU A 442 0.96 -8.40 20.13
CA GLU A 442 0.73 -6.99 20.51
C GLU A 442 -0.62 -6.46 20.02
N MET A 443 -1.08 -6.95 18.87
CA MET A 443 -2.38 -6.60 18.28
C MET A 443 -3.53 -7.44 18.86
N GLY A 444 -3.25 -8.44 19.68
CA GLY A 444 -4.23 -9.38 20.24
C GLY A 444 -4.98 -8.90 21.50
N LYS A 445 -4.89 -7.61 21.87
CA LYS A 445 -5.56 -7.07 23.06
C LYS A 445 -7.09 -7.11 22.93
N GLY A 446 -7.77 -7.21 24.06
CA GLY A 446 -9.23 -7.37 24.08
C GLY A 446 -9.71 -8.77 23.68
N GLY A 447 -8.80 -9.77 23.59
CA GLY A 447 -9.15 -11.14 23.22
C GLY A 447 -9.22 -11.37 21.70
N LEU A 448 -8.53 -10.56 20.90
CA LEU A 448 -8.39 -10.81 19.47
C LEU A 448 -7.59 -12.08 19.19
N SER A 449 -6.64 -12.44 20.08
CA SER A 449 -5.92 -13.71 19.99
C SER A 449 -6.89 -14.89 19.89
N HIS A 450 -6.74 -15.74 18.85
CA HIS A 450 -7.69 -16.82 18.57
C HIS A 450 -7.04 -17.93 17.75
N GLU A 451 -6.88 -19.10 18.32
CA GLU A 451 -6.15 -20.22 17.73
C GLU A 451 -6.69 -20.64 16.35
N VAL A 452 -8.01 -20.72 16.20
CA VAL A 452 -8.62 -21.13 14.91
C VAL A 452 -8.32 -20.10 13.82
N LEU A 453 -8.51 -18.80 14.09
CA LEU A 453 -8.21 -17.73 13.10
C LEU A 453 -6.71 -17.63 12.83
N TYR A 454 -5.86 -17.83 13.84
CA TYR A 454 -4.42 -17.90 13.67
C TYR A 454 -4.01 -19.02 12.71
N ASN A 455 -4.53 -20.23 12.93
CA ASN A 455 -4.26 -21.39 12.07
C ASN A 455 -4.85 -21.20 10.66
N MET A 456 -6.06 -20.62 10.54
CA MET A 456 -6.66 -20.30 9.22
C MET A 456 -5.83 -19.27 8.47
N THR A 457 -5.25 -18.27 9.16
CA THR A 457 -4.36 -17.29 8.51
C THR A 457 -3.10 -17.99 8.01
N LYS A 458 -2.46 -18.84 8.81
CA LYS A 458 -1.29 -19.61 8.36
C LYS A 458 -1.59 -20.50 7.16
N ASN A 459 -2.75 -21.16 7.17
CA ASN A 459 -3.19 -21.97 6.02
C ASN A 459 -3.44 -21.13 4.76
N ALA A 460 -3.88 -19.87 4.91
CA ALA A 460 -4.06 -18.95 3.78
C ALA A 460 -2.73 -18.45 3.22
N LEU A 461 -1.72 -18.24 4.08
CA LEU A 461 -0.35 -17.91 3.65
C LEU A 461 0.33 -19.07 2.91
N GLU A 462 0.07 -20.31 3.34
CA GLU A 462 0.59 -21.52 2.71
C GLU A 462 -0.09 -21.83 1.36
N ASN A 463 -1.40 -21.53 1.26
CA ASN A 463 -2.19 -21.72 0.05
C ASN A 463 -3.23 -20.62 -0.07
N SER A 464 -3.06 -19.75 -1.03
CA SER A 464 -3.90 -18.57 -1.26
C SER A 464 -5.37 -18.88 -1.53
N GLY A 465 -5.71 -20.09 -1.98
CA GLY A 465 -7.09 -20.56 -2.11
C GLY A 465 -7.88 -20.57 -0.78
N ASN A 466 -7.19 -20.53 0.37
CA ASN A 466 -7.83 -20.53 1.69
C ASN A 466 -8.25 -19.13 2.18
N TYR A 467 -7.87 -18.03 1.50
CA TYR A 467 -8.27 -16.67 1.91
C TYR A 467 -9.78 -16.48 1.97
N TYR A 468 -10.53 -17.07 1.04
CA TYR A 468 -11.99 -17.00 1.07
C TYR A 468 -12.56 -17.52 2.40
N ASN A 469 -12.15 -18.70 2.83
CA ASN A 469 -12.62 -19.32 4.06
C ASN A 469 -12.19 -18.54 5.31
N LEU A 470 -10.96 -18.01 5.31
CA LEU A 470 -10.46 -17.14 6.38
C LEU A 470 -11.32 -15.87 6.50
N TYR A 471 -11.55 -15.18 5.39
CA TYR A 471 -12.29 -13.91 5.39
C TYR A 471 -13.77 -14.11 5.71
N GLN A 472 -14.38 -15.18 5.23
CA GLN A 472 -15.74 -15.54 5.62
C GLN A 472 -15.82 -15.77 7.13
N LYS A 473 -14.93 -16.58 7.68
CA LYS A 473 -14.90 -16.86 9.12
C LYS A 473 -14.66 -15.61 9.95
N LEU A 474 -13.75 -14.72 9.50
CA LEU A 474 -13.46 -13.47 10.17
C LEU A 474 -14.66 -12.52 10.16
N ALA A 475 -15.33 -12.36 9.02
CA ALA A 475 -16.50 -11.51 8.88
C ALA A 475 -17.70 -12.01 9.71
N GLU A 476 -17.90 -13.34 9.77
CA GLU A 476 -18.91 -13.97 10.63
C GLU A 476 -18.58 -13.83 12.13
N ASP A 477 -17.32 -13.92 12.51
CA ASP A 477 -16.86 -13.78 13.89
C ASP A 477 -16.94 -12.32 14.38
N GLY A 478 -16.56 -11.36 13.55
CA GLY A 478 -16.69 -9.92 13.83
C GLY A 478 -15.75 -9.37 14.90
N ARG A 479 -14.69 -10.07 15.33
CA ARG A 479 -13.73 -9.54 16.32
C ARG A 479 -12.81 -8.47 15.74
N ILE A 480 -12.55 -8.51 14.42
CA ILE A 480 -11.92 -7.46 13.63
C ILE A 480 -12.88 -7.11 12.49
N ILE A 481 -13.18 -5.83 12.34
CA ILE A 481 -14.08 -5.32 11.31
C ILE A 481 -13.29 -4.32 10.47
N PRO A 482 -12.88 -4.66 9.24
CA PRO A 482 -12.24 -3.73 8.33
C PRO A 482 -13.15 -2.54 8.01
N VAL A 483 -12.56 -1.35 7.88
CA VAL A 483 -13.29 -0.12 7.57
C VAL A 483 -12.88 0.42 6.21
N MET A 484 -11.60 0.70 6.00
CA MET A 484 -11.07 1.21 4.74
C MET A 484 -9.57 0.99 4.62
N TYR A 485 -9.06 1.03 3.39
CA TYR A 485 -7.65 1.18 3.11
C TYR A 485 -7.33 2.63 2.73
N GLY A 486 -6.18 3.12 3.17
CA GLY A 486 -5.63 4.37 2.69
C GLY A 486 -4.99 4.20 1.31
N TYR A 487 -5.10 5.23 0.47
CA TYR A 487 -4.28 5.36 -0.72
C TYR A 487 -2.98 6.09 -0.41
N TYR A 488 -1.92 5.79 -1.17
CA TYR A 488 -0.91 6.74 -1.55
C TYR A 488 -1.31 7.34 -2.89
N THR A 489 -1.14 8.64 -3.03
CA THR A 489 -1.43 9.32 -4.28
C THR A 489 -0.13 9.82 -4.88
N VAL A 490 0.06 9.55 -6.16
CA VAL A 490 1.14 10.12 -6.97
C VAL A 490 0.54 11.16 -7.89
N TYR A 491 1.10 12.34 -7.87
CA TYR A 491 0.73 13.45 -8.74
C TYR A 491 1.89 13.74 -9.67
N ALA A 492 1.62 13.89 -10.97
CA ALA A 492 2.58 14.36 -11.94
C ALA A 492 2.03 15.55 -12.71
N GLN A 493 2.91 16.45 -13.18
CA GLN A 493 2.54 17.50 -14.11
C GLN A 493 1.93 16.86 -15.36
N ARG A 494 0.83 17.45 -15.86
CA ARG A 494 0.04 16.86 -16.95
C ARG A 494 0.89 16.67 -18.22
N GLY A 495 0.82 15.47 -18.79
CA GLY A 495 1.52 15.10 -20.03
C GLY A 495 3.00 14.77 -19.88
N LEU A 496 3.59 14.96 -18.69
CA LEU A 496 5.02 14.69 -18.48
C LEU A 496 5.33 13.18 -18.48
N MET A 497 4.48 12.36 -17.86
CA MET A 497 4.73 10.94 -17.66
C MET A 497 3.50 10.07 -17.97
N PRO A 498 3.04 10.04 -19.24
CA PRO A 498 1.79 9.35 -19.59
C PRO A 498 1.83 7.83 -19.33
N ASP A 499 3.02 7.23 -19.33
CA ASP A 499 3.24 5.79 -19.11
C ASP A 499 3.62 5.44 -17.67
N LEU A 500 3.47 6.39 -16.71
CA LEU A 500 3.78 6.14 -15.31
C LEU A 500 2.84 5.06 -14.74
N ALA A 501 3.42 4.03 -14.14
CA ALA A 501 2.70 2.92 -13.50
C ALA A 501 3.21 2.72 -12.08
N PRO A 502 2.92 3.65 -11.16
CA PRO A 502 3.50 3.63 -9.83
C PRO A 502 2.94 2.47 -9.01
N ALA A 503 3.79 1.89 -8.15
CA ALA A 503 3.44 0.86 -7.19
C ALA A 503 3.73 1.33 -5.76
N ARG A 504 3.26 0.58 -4.76
CA ARG A 504 3.32 0.92 -3.33
C ARG A 504 4.68 1.45 -2.86
N ASP A 505 5.75 0.82 -3.30
CA ASP A 505 7.11 1.11 -2.84
C ASP A 505 8.03 1.56 -3.99
N ASN A 506 7.49 1.72 -5.19
CA ASN A 506 8.24 2.17 -6.37
C ASN A 506 7.36 3.05 -7.27
N VAL A 507 7.56 4.37 -7.20
CA VAL A 507 6.80 5.35 -8.00
C VAL A 507 7.13 5.21 -9.49
N PHE A 508 8.37 4.92 -9.82
CA PHE A 508 8.82 4.70 -11.19
C PHE A 508 8.86 3.21 -11.54
N TYR A 509 7.83 2.45 -11.07
CA TYR A 509 7.75 1.03 -11.40
C TYR A 509 7.82 0.82 -12.91
N TYR A 510 8.76 -0.01 -13.33
CA TYR A 510 9.01 -0.32 -14.72
C TYR A 510 9.29 -1.83 -14.88
N SER A 511 8.80 -2.39 -15.97
CA SER A 511 9.15 -3.75 -16.36
C SER A 511 10.57 -3.77 -16.91
N LEU A 512 11.48 -4.46 -16.24
CA LEU A 512 12.86 -4.63 -16.68
C LEU A 512 13.03 -5.70 -17.78
N GLY A 513 11.94 -6.14 -18.39
CA GLY A 513 11.97 -7.14 -19.46
C GLY A 513 12.27 -8.58 -18.99
N LYS A 514 12.64 -8.77 -17.74
CA LYS A 514 12.76 -10.12 -17.13
C LYS A 514 11.39 -10.56 -16.67
N THR A 515 10.89 -11.66 -17.21
CA THR A 515 9.70 -12.35 -16.71
C THR A 515 10.12 -13.47 -15.78
N MET A 516 9.23 -13.89 -14.89
CA MET A 516 9.47 -15.05 -14.02
C MET A 516 9.85 -16.33 -14.80
N SER A 517 9.40 -16.44 -16.08
CA SER A 517 9.78 -17.55 -16.98
C SER A 517 11.25 -17.55 -17.39
N GLY A 518 11.99 -16.46 -17.20
CA GLY A 518 13.44 -16.38 -17.44
C GLY A 518 14.30 -16.76 -16.24
N ILE A 519 13.69 -17.03 -15.10
CA ILE A 519 14.39 -17.46 -13.89
C ILE A 519 14.34 -18.98 -13.79
N GLN A 520 15.49 -19.59 -13.57
CA GLN A 520 15.55 -21.00 -13.26
C GLN A 520 15.01 -21.23 -11.84
N ILE A 521 13.85 -21.88 -11.74
CA ILE A 521 13.25 -22.31 -10.48
C ILE A 521 13.57 -23.80 -10.32
N ASP A 522 14.47 -24.12 -9.39
CA ASP A 522 14.75 -25.49 -9.03
C ASP A 522 14.00 -25.82 -7.73
N THR A 523 12.99 -26.67 -7.84
CA THR A 523 12.33 -27.23 -6.65
C THR A 523 13.16 -28.41 -6.17
N VAL A 524 13.84 -28.25 -5.04
CA VAL A 524 14.55 -29.35 -4.39
C VAL A 524 13.54 -30.13 -3.55
N TYR A 525 13.33 -31.39 -3.88
CA TYR A 525 12.53 -32.31 -3.08
C TYR A 525 13.51 -33.04 -2.11
N ASP A 526 13.38 -32.74 -0.83
CA ASP A 526 14.02 -33.50 0.25
C ASP A 526 13.21 -34.76 0.57
#